data_d4b99895548aa111cabccd87e5f69192
#
_entry.id   d4b99895548aa111cabccd87e5f69192
#
_cell.length_a   1.000
_cell.length_b   1.000
_cell.length_c   1.000
_cell.angle_alpha   90.00
_cell.angle_beta   90.00
_cell.angle_gamma   90.00
#
_symmetry.space_group_name_H-M   'P 1'
#
loop_
_entity.id
_entity.type
_entity.pdbx_description
1 polymer ?
#
loop_
_entity_poly.entity_id
_entity_poly.type
_entity_poly.pdbx_seq_one_letter_code
_entity_poly.pdbx_strand_id
1 'polypeptide(L)'
;VRRSPSLLARLTGVVAGAVLAAAAVTAVAAPAQAATLTQVTNFGSNPGNLAMYAYRPDNLPAGAPAVVLLHGCTQNAAGYFANSGWQKFADQWKFALIVPQQSSANQPLSCFNWFVEQDITRGSGEALSIKQMVDHARNNYGTDASRVFVSGLSAGGGMSAVMLATYPDVFAAGSVVAGLPYRCSPPASTSTCQYSGVNRTPQEWGNLVRAAYPGHTGPRPRVAVWHGTSDSTVVPANATELRDQWTNVRGVSQTPTRTASLPANTALEVYGNDDVRVYRVSGMGHGTPVDPGPGAEQCGTAGAYLLDTICSAYHDAVFFGLNGGTGPNPTPTVSPTVSPTASPTASPTTSPTPAPTCVTASNYAHVTAGRAYHSGGYAYANGSNQRMGLYNTFYTSTLKQTGPNHWVIGC
;
A
#
# COMPACT_ATOMS: atom_id res chain seq x y z
N VAL A 1 -36.75 -44.28 -99.61
CA VAL A 1 -35.63 -44.25 -100.54
C VAL A 1 -34.44 -43.52 -99.93
N ARG A 2 -33.36 -44.29 -99.64
CA ARG A 2 -31.96 -43.85 -99.69
C ARG A 2 -31.53 -42.66 -98.80
N ARG A 3 -30.47 -42.58 -98.11
CA ARG A 3 -29.27 -43.38 -97.89
C ARG A 3 -28.52 -42.78 -96.76
N SER A 4 -27.97 -43.54 -95.84
CA SER A 4 -26.78 -43.16 -95.07
C SER A 4 -25.56 -42.96 -96.02
N PRO A 5 -24.52 -42.22 -95.61
CA PRO A 5 -23.48 -42.78 -94.67
C PRO A 5 -22.76 -41.78 -93.76
N SER A 6 -22.42 -42.29 -92.66
CA SER A 6 -21.02 -42.51 -92.11
C SER A 6 -20.13 -41.34 -91.67
N LEU A 7 -19.75 -41.42 -90.38
CA LEU A 7 -18.41 -41.31 -89.82
C LEU A 7 -17.66 -39.97 -89.77
N LEU A 8 -17.40 -39.39 -88.66
CA LEU A 8 -16.10 -39.52 -87.98
C LEU A 8 -16.09 -38.75 -86.64
N ALA A 9 -15.60 -39.43 -85.65
CA ALA A 9 -15.33 -38.92 -84.35
C ALA A 9 -14.26 -37.81 -84.34
N ARG A 10 -14.47 -36.75 -83.58
CA ARG A 10 -13.38 -36.02 -82.94
C ARG A 10 -13.76 -35.68 -81.53
N LEU A 11 -13.11 -36.32 -80.57
CA LEU A 11 -13.03 -35.93 -79.20
C LEU A 11 -12.32 -34.55 -79.11
N THR A 12 -12.97 -33.59 -78.57
CA THR A 12 -12.29 -32.42 -77.99
C THR A 12 -12.74 -32.28 -76.56
N GLY A 13 -11.81 -32.60 -75.65
CA GLY A 13 -12.03 -32.45 -74.22
C GLY A 13 -12.09 -30.98 -73.83
N VAL A 14 -13.17 -30.61 -73.14
CA VAL A 14 -13.25 -29.34 -72.46
C VAL A 14 -12.85 -29.54 -71.01
N VAL A 15 -11.65 -29.09 -70.68
CA VAL A 15 -11.18 -28.97 -69.27
C VAL A 15 -11.88 -27.77 -68.66
N ALA A 16 -12.88 -28.04 -67.84
CA ALA A 16 -13.52 -27.00 -67.00
C ALA A 16 -12.59 -26.72 -65.79
N GLY A 17 -11.79 -25.69 -65.90
CA GLY A 17 -11.03 -25.14 -64.79
C GLY A 17 -11.93 -24.45 -63.79
N ALA A 18 -12.17 -25.07 -62.64
CA ALA A 18 -12.85 -24.41 -61.53
C ALA A 18 -11.85 -23.45 -60.86
N VAL A 19 -12.00 -22.16 -61.12
CA VAL A 19 -11.30 -21.08 -60.36
C VAL A 19 -11.99 -20.92 -59.04
N LEU A 20 -11.45 -21.47 -57.95
CA LEU A 20 -11.84 -21.16 -56.57
C LEU A 20 -11.29 -19.76 -56.24
N ALA A 21 -12.15 -18.74 -56.32
CA ALA A 21 -11.85 -17.45 -55.75
C ALA A 21 -11.97 -17.53 -54.20
N ALA A 22 -10.81 -17.67 -53.56
CA ALA A 22 -10.70 -17.51 -52.11
C ALA A 22 -10.94 -16.04 -51.75
N ALA A 23 -12.16 -15.69 -51.34
CA ALA A 23 -12.46 -14.39 -50.74
C ALA A 23 -11.71 -14.33 -49.38
N ALA A 24 -10.59 -13.64 -49.33
CA ALA A 24 -9.92 -13.29 -48.09
C ALA A 24 -10.83 -12.29 -47.38
N VAL A 25 -11.59 -12.75 -46.37
CA VAL A 25 -12.29 -11.88 -45.40
C VAL A 25 -11.22 -11.22 -44.55
N THR A 26 -10.77 -10.05 -44.91
CA THR A 26 -10.00 -9.18 -44.01
C THR A 26 -10.95 -8.74 -42.90
N ALA A 27 -10.87 -9.41 -41.75
CA ALA A 27 -11.48 -8.93 -40.53
C ALA A 27 -10.82 -7.59 -40.20
N VAL A 28 -11.48 -6.48 -40.50
CA VAL A 28 -11.11 -5.16 -40.01
C VAL A 28 -11.29 -5.25 -38.49
N ALA A 29 -10.21 -5.37 -37.74
CA ALA A 29 -10.28 -5.23 -36.29
C ALA A 29 -10.86 -3.86 -35.98
N ALA A 30 -12.01 -3.82 -35.31
CA ALA A 30 -12.54 -2.56 -34.79
C ALA A 30 -11.46 -1.90 -33.92
N PRO A 31 -11.25 -0.59 -34.02
CA PRO A 31 -10.30 0.09 -33.18
C PRO A 31 -10.61 -0.26 -31.72
N ALA A 32 -9.62 -0.78 -31.01
CA ALA A 32 -9.77 -1.06 -29.59
C ALA A 32 -10.19 0.25 -28.91
N GLN A 33 -11.38 0.29 -28.36
CA GLN A 33 -11.85 1.45 -27.63
C GLN A 33 -11.00 1.54 -26.37
N ALA A 34 -10.25 2.66 -26.20
CA ALA A 34 -9.40 2.86 -25.05
C ALA A 34 -10.19 2.62 -23.76
N ALA A 35 -9.63 1.83 -22.86
CA ALA A 35 -10.26 1.54 -21.58
C ALA A 35 -10.56 2.84 -20.82
N THR A 36 -11.76 2.96 -20.29
CA THR A 36 -12.23 4.15 -19.57
C THR A 36 -12.69 3.79 -18.17
N LEU A 37 -12.59 4.76 -17.25
CA LEU A 37 -13.19 4.63 -15.93
C LEU A 37 -14.71 4.60 -16.07
N THR A 38 -15.34 3.49 -15.68
CA THR A 38 -16.77 3.24 -15.88
C THR A 38 -17.49 3.13 -14.54
N GLN A 39 -18.62 3.78 -14.39
CA GLN A 39 -19.49 3.60 -13.23
C GLN A 39 -20.13 2.21 -13.25
N VAL A 40 -20.15 1.54 -12.11
CA VAL A 40 -20.76 0.22 -11.90
C VAL A 40 -21.94 0.36 -10.95
N THR A 41 -23.09 -0.13 -11.38
CA THR A 41 -24.29 -0.23 -10.55
C THR A 41 -24.51 -1.68 -10.12
N ASN A 42 -25.31 -1.90 -9.06
CA ASN A 42 -25.71 -3.24 -8.61
C ASN A 42 -24.53 -4.16 -8.22
N PHE A 43 -23.56 -3.63 -7.48
CA PHE A 43 -22.43 -4.40 -6.96
C PHE A 43 -22.69 -5.06 -5.58
N GLY A 44 -23.87 -4.88 -5.01
CA GLY A 44 -24.29 -5.44 -3.72
C GLY A 44 -25.33 -4.57 -3.02
N SER A 45 -25.57 -4.83 -1.72
CA SER A 45 -26.53 -4.07 -0.90
C SER A 45 -26.07 -2.64 -0.60
N ASN A 46 -24.78 -2.37 -0.69
CA ASN A 46 -24.15 -1.06 -0.56
C ASN A 46 -24.58 -0.26 0.69
N PRO A 47 -24.42 -0.80 1.90
CA PRO A 47 -24.90 -0.13 3.11
C PRO A 47 -24.18 1.19 3.44
N GLY A 48 -22.96 1.39 2.92
CA GLY A 48 -22.21 2.65 3.02
C GLY A 48 -22.61 3.70 1.98
N ASN A 49 -23.59 3.40 1.12
CA ASN A 49 -24.11 4.32 0.09
C ASN A 49 -23.00 4.97 -0.77
N LEU A 50 -21.99 4.19 -1.16
CA LEU A 50 -20.89 4.61 -2.03
C LEU A 50 -21.25 4.38 -3.50
N ALA A 51 -20.71 5.18 -4.42
CA ALA A 51 -20.69 4.82 -5.83
C ALA A 51 -19.45 3.99 -6.15
N MET A 52 -19.60 3.05 -7.09
CA MET A 52 -18.48 2.25 -7.59
C MET A 52 -18.09 2.72 -8.99
N TYR A 53 -16.80 2.95 -9.19
CA TYR A 53 -16.20 3.06 -10.51
C TYR A 53 -15.16 1.95 -10.66
N ALA A 54 -14.95 1.51 -11.90
CA ALA A 54 -13.97 0.49 -12.22
C ALA A 54 -13.22 0.84 -13.51
N TYR A 55 -11.95 0.47 -13.55
CA TYR A 55 -11.11 0.55 -14.72
C TYR A 55 -10.52 -0.83 -15.01
N ARG A 56 -10.70 -1.26 -16.24
CA ARG A 56 -10.12 -2.52 -16.75
C ARG A 56 -9.24 -2.19 -17.93
N PRO A 57 -7.93 -2.36 -17.83
CA PRO A 57 -7.03 -2.22 -18.97
C PRO A 57 -7.46 -3.12 -20.12
N ASP A 58 -7.19 -2.71 -21.35
CA ASP A 58 -7.38 -3.56 -22.51
C ASP A 58 -6.61 -4.88 -22.36
N ASN A 59 -7.22 -5.98 -22.72
CA ASN A 59 -6.68 -7.33 -22.59
C ASN A 59 -6.32 -7.71 -21.14
N LEU A 60 -7.14 -7.32 -20.18
CA LEU A 60 -6.99 -7.77 -18.79
C LEU A 60 -7.10 -9.30 -18.74
N PRO A 61 -6.07 -10.03 -18.30
CA PRO A 61 -6.12 -11.50 -18.28
C PRO A 61 -7.06 -12.01 -17.16
N ALA A 62 -7.63 -13.19 -17.37
CA ALA A 62 -8.30 -13.90 -16.28
C ALA A 62 -7.31 -14.17 -15.13
N GLY A 63 -7.77 -14.01 -13.88
CA GLY A 63 -6.90 -14.08 -12.71
C GLY A 63 -6.00 -12.85 -12.52
N ALA A 64 -6.29 -11.72 -13.17
CA ALA A 64 -5.58 -10.48 -12.94
C ALA A 64 -5.75 -9.98 -11.49
N PRO A 65 -4.75 -9.30 -10.92
CA PRO A 65 -4.92 -8.63 -9.63
C PRO A 65 -5.93 -7.49 -9.68
N ALA A 66 -6.37 -7.04 -8.49
CA ALA A 66 -7.17 -5.84 -8.35
C ALA A 66 -6.62 -4.90 -7.27
N VAL A 67 -6.68 -3.60 -7.51
CA VAL A 67 -6.32 -2.56 -6.54
C VAL A 67 -7.53 -1.66 -6.31
N VAL A 68 -7.89 -1.49 -5.03
CA VAL A 68 -8.90 -0.51 -4.60
C VAL A 68 -8.21 0.83 -4.37
N LEU A 69 -8.72 1.91 -4.98
CA LEU A 69 -8.17 3.27 -4.85
C LEU A 69 -9.17 4.17 -4.13
N LEU A 70 -8.77 4.71 -2.98
CA LEU A 70 -9.61 5.52 -2.11
C LEU A 70 -9.13 6.97 -2.10
N HIS A 71 -9.93 7.88 -2.63
CA HIS A 71 -9.62 9.31 -2.70
C HIS A 71 -9.64 10.00 -1.31
N GLY A 72 -9.02 11.16 -1.20
CA GLY A 72 -9.08 12.01 -0.01
C GLY A 72 -10.38 12.83 0.08
N CYS A 73 -10.57 13.53 1.21
CA CYS A 73 -11.67 14.48 1.35
C CYS A 73 -11.67 15.51 0.22
N THR A 74 -12.86 15.97 -0.18
CA THR A 74 -13.11 16.94 -1.28
C THR A 74 -12.69 16.49 -2.66
N GLN A 75 -12.12 15.30 -2.79
CA GLN A 75 -11.79 14.67 -4.07
C GLN A 75 -12.94 13.77 -4.56
N ASN A 76 -12.72 13.15 -5.70
CA ASN A 76 -13.64 12.18 -6.31
C ASN A 76 -12.87 11.06 -7.02
N ALA A 77 -13.57 9.98 -7.35
CA ALA A 77 -13.00 8.80 -8.00
C ALA A 77 -12.28 9.15 -9.32
N ALA A 78 -12.91 9.95 -10.18
CA ALA A 78 -12.35 10.29 -11.49
C ALA A 78 -11.06 11.11 -11.38
N GLY A 79 -11.04 12.13 -10.50
CA GLY A 79 -9.85 12.96 -10.29
C GLY A 79 -8.69 12.18 -9.66
N TYR A 80 -8.96 11.34 -8.67
CA TYR A 80 -7.93 10.53 -8.04
C TYR A 80 -7.39 9.45 -8.98
N PHE A 81 -8.26 8.78 -9.73
CA PHE A 81 -7.88 7.83 -10.78
C PHE A 81 -6.96 8.47 -11.83
N ALA A 82 -7.37 9.62 -12.38
CA ALA A 82 -6.64 10.27 -13.47
C ALA A 82 -5.25 10.80 -13.05
N ASN A 83 -5.10 11.22 -11.78
CA ASN A 83 -3.92 11.98 -11.39
C ASN A 83 -2.98 11.26 -10.41
N SER A 84 -3.42 10.19 -9.74
CA SER A 84 -2.58 9.46 -8.78
C SER A 84 -1.49 8.58 -9.41
N GLY A 85 -1.55 8.36 -10.73
CA GLY A 85 -0.56 7.58 -11.47
C GLY A 85 -0.84 6.08 -11.55
N TRP A 86 -1.84 5.57 -10.86
CA TRP A 86 -2.17 4.14 -10.84
C TRP A 86 -2.59 3.59 -12.21
N GLN A 87 -3.26 4.41 -13.05
CA GLN A 87 -3.69 4.00 -14.38
C GLN A 87 -2.51 3.52 -15.24
N LYS A 88 -1.40 4.25 -15.24
CA LYS A 88 -0.19 3.88 -15.99
C LYS A 88 0.25 2.45 -15.70
N PHE A 89 0.33 2.07 -14.42
CA PHE A 89 0.80 0.74 -14.04
C PHE A 89 -0.28 -0.32 -14.22
N ALA A 90 -1.56 0.03 -14.10
CA ALA A 90 -2.66 -0.87 -14.46
C ALA A 90 -2.60 -1.26 -15.93
N ASP A 91 -2.33 -0.31 -16.82
CA ASP A 91 -2.15 -0.57 -18.25
C ASP A 91 -0.90 -1.41 -18.53
N GLN A 92 0.19 -1.09 -17.87
CA GLN A 92 1.48 -1.75 -18.09
C GLN A 92 1.51 -3.17 -17.54
N TRP A 93 0.98 -3.39 -16.33
CA TRP A 93 1.10 -4.65 -15.58
C TRP A 93 -0.19 -5.45 -15.49
N LYS A 94 -1.24 -4.99 -16.17
CA LYS A 94 -2.52 -5.68 -16.36
C LYS A 94 -3.20 -6.08 -15.04
N PHE A 95 -3.60 -5.08 -14.25
CA PHE A 95 -4.47 -5.27 -13.10
C PHE A 95 -5.69 -4.34 -13.17
N ALA A 96 -6.78 -4.74 -12.55
CA ALA A 96 -8.00 -3.93 -12.47
C ALA A 96 -7.90 -2.87 -11.37
N LEU A 97 -8.54 -1.71 -11.58
CA LEU A 97 -8.73 -0.71 -10.54
C LEU A 97 -10.21 -0.64 -10.14
N ILE A 98 -10.45 -0.68 -8.85
CA ILE A 98 -11.76 -0.46 -8.23
C ILE A 98 -11.67 0.88 -7.53
N VAL A 99 -12.52 1.83 -7.91
CA VAL A 99 -12.40 3.23 -7.44
C VAL A 99 -13.72 3.64 -6.78
N PRO A 100 -13.86 3.35 -5.47
CA PRO A 100 -15.02 3.81 -4.70
C PRO A 100 -15.10 5.33 -4.68
N GLN A 101 -16.33 5.84 -4.72
CA GLN A 101 -16.62 7.26 -4.66
C GLN A 101 -17.49 7.55 -3.45
N GLN A 102 -16.99 8.40 -2.56
CA GLN A 102 -17.79 8.99 -1.48
C GLN A 102 -18.63 10.15 -2.02
N SER A 103 -19.79 10.38 -1.43
CA SER A 103 -20.68 11.48 -1.77
C SER A 103 -20.79 12.53 -0.66
N SER A 104 -21.02 13.79 -1.05
CA SER A 104 -21.32 14.87 -0.10
C SER A 104 -22.65 14.69 0.64
N ALA A 105 -23.56 13.85 0.12
CA ALA A 105 -24.79 13.47 0.80
C ALA A 105 -24.52 12.53 2.00
N ASN A 106 -23.47 11.71 1.92
CA ASN A 106 -23.04 10.84 3.01
C ASN A 106 -22.19 11.58 4.03
N GLN A 107 -21.24 12.40 3.52
CA GLN A 107 -20.29 13.14 4.32
C GLN A 107 -20.01 14.48 3.62
N PRO A 108 -20.27 15.63 4.26
CA PRO A 108 -20.27 16.95 3.61
C PRO A 108 -18.98 17.32 2.85
N LEU A 109 -17.82 16.78 3.30
CA LEU A 109 -16.53 16.97 2.63
C LEU A 109 -16.17 15.80 1.72
N SER A 110 -17.10 14.87 1.45
CA SER A 110 -16.85 13.63 0.71
C SER A 110 -15.66 12.84 1.26
N CYS A 111 -15.44 12.84 2.58
CA CYS A 111 -14.46 12.00 3.24
C CYS A 111 -15.01 10.60 3.43
N PHE A 112 -14.23 9.54 3.21
CA PHE A 112 -14.58 8.23 3.73
C PHE A 112 -14.68 8.28 5.25
N ASN A 113 -15.68 7.60 5.81
CA ASN A 113 -16.03 7.67 7.23
C ASN A 113 -15.15 6.76 8.11
N TRP A 114 -13.83 6.86 7.99
CA TRP A 114 -12.84 6.07 8.76
C TRP A 114 -12.96 6.22 10.28
N PHE A 115 -13.85 7.10 10.76
CA PHE A 115 -14.10 7.47 12.16
C PHE A 115 -15.53 7.15 12.65
N VAL A 116 -16.39 6.62 11.79
CA VAL A 116 -17.77 6.24 12.14
C VAL A 116 -17.83 4.75 12.40
N GLU A 117 -18.24 4.36 13.62
CA GLU A 117 -18.22 2.96 14.08
C GLU A 117 -18.87 1.97 13.10
N GLN A 118 -20.03 2.34 12.54
CA GLN A 118 -20.74 1.50 11.58
C GLN A 118 -19.96 1.30 10.28
N ASP A 119 -19.22 2.33 9.83
CA ASP A 119 -18.51 2.33 8.54
C ASP A 119 -17.13 1.66 8.64
N ILE A 120 -16.59 1.51 9.86
CA ILE A 120 -15.29 0.87 10.12
C ILE A 120 -15.41 -0.54 10.69
N THR A 121 -16.62 -1.10 10.74
CA THR A 121 -16.89 -2.43 11.29
C THR A 121 -17.09 -3.44 10.15
N ARG A 122 -16.47 -4.65 10.29
CA ARG A 122 -16.65 -5.75 9.35
C ARG A 122 -18.13 -6.10 9.18
N GLY A 123 -18.60 -6.22 7.97
CA GLY A 123 -19.97 -6.61 7.64
C GLY A 123 -20.97 -5.45 7.65
N SER A 124 -20.55 -4.21 7.80
CA SER A 124 -21.44 -3.06 7.79
C SER A 124 -20.85 -1.83 7.08
N GLY A 125 -21.66 -0.83 6.84
CA GLY A 125 -21.29 0.49 6.34
C GLY A 125 -20.40 0.51 5.10
N GLU A 126 -19.49 1.47 5.06
CA GLU A 126 -18.57 1.66 3.93
C GLU A 126 -17.62 0.47 3.75
N ALA A 127 -17.14 -0.14 4.85
CA ALA A 127 -16.27 -1.30 4.80
C ALA A 127 -16.92 -2.47 4.06
N LEU A 128 -18.22 -2.76 4.29
CA LEU A 128 -18.94 -3.77 3.54
C LEU A 128 -19.19 -3.37 2.09
N SER A 129 -19.52 -2.11 1.83
CA SER A 129 -19.72 -1.62 0.46
C SER A 129 -18.46 -1.80 -0.39
N ILE A 130 -17.29 -1.42 0.13
CA ILE A 130 -16.00 -1.59 -0.57
C ILE A 130 -15.70 -3.08 -0.79
N LYS A 131 -15.97 -3.93 0.20
CA LYS A 131 -15.83 -5.40 0.05
C LYS A 131 -16.73 -5.95 -1.05
N GLN A 132 -17.96 -5.48 -1.17
CA GLN A 132 -18.89 -5.88 -2.23
C GLN A 132 -18.39 -5.44 -3.62
N MET A 133 -17.74 -4.28 -3.74
CA MET A 133 -17.11 -3.85 -5.00
C MET A 133 -15.97 -4.79 -5.40
N VAL A 134 -15.18 -5.27 -4.44
CA VAL A 134 -14.16 -6.32 -4.69
C VAL A 134 -14.80 -7.62 -5.14
N ASP A 135 -15.89 -8.06 -4.51
CA ASP A 135 -16.62 -9.26 -4.93
C ASP A 135 -17.17 -9.11 -6.36
N HIS A 136 -17.69 -7.94 -6.68
CA HIS A 136 -18.14 -7.63 -8.03
C HIS A 136 -17.01 -7.79 -9.05
N ALA A 137 -15.84 -7.24 -8.78
CA ALA A 137 -14.69 -7.37 -9.66
C ALA A 137 -14.25 -8.83 -9.83
N ARG A 138 -14.23 -9.60 -8.74
CA ARG A 138 -13.94 -11.03 -8.80
C ARG A 138 -14.93 -11.79 -9.67
N ASN A 139 -16.23 -11.55 -9.48
CA ASN A 139 -17.29 -12.31 -10.13
C ASN A 139 -17.51 -11.90 -11.60
N ASN A 140 -17.28 -10.62 -11.94
CA ASN A 140 -17.60 -10.08 -13.26
C ASN A 140 -16.37 -9.78 -14.13
N TYR A 141 -15.19 -9.59 -13.52
CA TYR A 141 -13.94 -9.35 -14.24
C TYR A 141 -12.95 -10.52 -14.14
N GLY A 142 -13.30 -11.53 -13.34
CA GLY A 142 -12.45 -12.70 -13.14
C GLY A 142 -11.12 -12.38 -12.44
N THR A 143 -11.11 -11.37 -11.53
CA THR A 143 -9.89 -11.02 -10.80
C THR A 143 -9.53 -12.09 -9.75
N ASP A 144 -8.23 -12.22 -9.46
CA ASP A 144 -7.69 -13.17 -8.49
C ASP A 144 -8.06 -12.74 -7.04
N ALA A 145 -8.78 -13.59 -6.34
CA ALA A 145 -9.19 -13.36 -4.95
C ALA A 145 -8.02 -13.28 -3.95
N SER A 146 -6.87 -13.85 -4.30
CA SER A 146 -5.65 -13.83 -3.46
C SER A 146 -4.75 -12.62 -3.73
N ARG A 147 -5.04 -11.85 -4.77
CA ARG A 147 -4.23 -10.70 -5.23
C ARG A 147 -5.05 -9.43 -5.27
N VAL A 148 -5.67 -9.09 -4.15
CA VAL A 148 -6.45 -7.87 -3.95
C VAL A 148 -5.68 -6.93 -3.02
N PHE A 149 -5.59 -5.66 -3.41
CA PHE A 149 -4.82 -4.63 -2.72
C PHE A 149 -5.66 -3.37 -2.51
N VAL A 150 -5.24 -2.49 -1.60
CA VAL A 150 -5.90 -1.21 -1.36
C VAL A 150 -4.85 -0.10 -1.18
N SER A 151 -5.11 1.07 -1.73
CA SER A 151 -4.32 2.29 -1.51
C SER A 151 -5.26 3.49 -1.39
N GLY A 152 -4.94 4.45 -0.54
CA GLY A 152 -5.76 5.65 -0.41
C GLY A 152 -5.07 6.79 0.29
N LEU A 153 -5.55 8.01 -0.01
CA LEU A 153 -5.06 9.28 0.52
C LEU A 153 -5.91 9.77 1.70
N SER A 154 -5.29 10.26 2.77
CA SER A 154 -5.97 11.01 3.84
C SER A 154 -7.13 10.21 4.46
N ALA A 155 -8.37 10.66 4.33
CA ALA A 155 -9.55 9.87 4.72
C ALA A 155 -9.61 8.52 3.99
N GLY A 156 -9.21 8.47 2.70
CA GLY A 156 -9.04 7.22 1.95
C GLY A 156 -7.90 6.36 2.51
N GLY A 157 -6.84 6.97 3.03
CA GLY A 157 -5.78 6.26 3.76
C GLY A 157 -6.27 5.67 5.08
N GLY A 158 -7.07 6.43 5.84
CA GLY A 158 -7.75 5.92 7.03
C GLY A 158 -8.68 4.75 6.71
N MET A 159 -9.46 4.85 5.61
CA MET A 159 -10.32 3.77 5.15
C MET A 159 -9.49 2.59 4.60
N SER A 160 -8.30 2.81 4.00
CA SER A 160 -7.37 1.71 3.66
C SER A 160 -6.96 0.92 4.91
N ALA A 161 -6.62 1.61 6.00
CA ALA A 161 -6.32 0.95 7.28
C ALA A 161 -7.53 0.16 7.83
N VAL A 162 -8.75 0.69 7.67
CA VAL A 162 -10.01 -0.02 7.99
C VAL A 162 -10.14 -1.31 7.17
N MET A 163 -9.97 -1.24 5.84
CA MET A 163 -10.11 -2.41 4.98
C MET A 163 -9.10 -3.50 5.31
N LEU A 164 -7.85 -3.14 5.55
CA LEU A 164 -6.79 -4.05 5.96
C LEU A 164 -7.06 -4.72 7.33
N ALA A 165 -7.66 -4.00 8.26
CA ALA A 165 -8.00 -4.50 9.58
C ALA A 165 -9.24 -5.41 9.56
N THR A 166 -10.31 -4.98 8.86
CA THR A 166 -11.62 -5.64 8.88
C THR A 166 -11.72 -6.80 7.89
N TYR A 167 -10.96 -6.77 6.78
CA TYR A 167 -10.96 -7.80 5.73
C TYR A 167 -9.55 -8.33 5.42
N PRO A 168 -8.80 -8.81 6.43
CA PRO A 168 -7.46 -9.40 6.21
C PRO A 168 -7.50 -10.69 5.38
N ASP A 169 -8.69 -11.29 5.23
CA ASP A 169 -8.99 -12.45 4.39
C ASP A 169 -9.25 -12.10 2.92
N VAL A 170 -9.31 -10.80 2.59
CA VAL A 170 -9.55 -10.28 1.24
C VAL A 170 -8.31 -9.57 0.70
N PHE A 171 -7.68 -8.72 1.52
CA PHE A 171 -6.56 -7.90 1.11
C PHE A 171 -5.21 -8.55 1.44
N ALA A 172 -4.39 -8.80 0.41
CA ALA A 172 -3.03 -9.34 0.56
C ALA A 172 -2.03 -8.29 1.06
N ALA A 173 -2.20 -7.04 0.64
CA ALA A 173 -1.43 -5.89 1.11
C ALA A 173 -2.20 -4.59 0.86
N GLY A 174 -1.70 -3.49 1.46
CA GLY A 174 -2.21 -2.16 1.17
C GLY A 174 -1.24 -1.05 1.48
N SER A 175 -1.63 0.16 1.08
CA SER A 175 -0.88 1.39 1.29
C SER A 175 -1.76 2.46 1.95
N VAL A 176 -1.22 3.09 2.97
CA VAL A 176 -1.85 4.20 3.71
C VAL A 176 -1.06 5.46 3.42
N VAL A 177 -1.62 6.34 2.58
CA VAL A 177 -0.96 7.58 2.16
C VAL A 177 -1.51 8.75 2.97
N ALA A 178 -0.65 9.42 3.72
CA ALA A 178 -1.00 10.54 4.61
C ALA A 178 -2.27 10.26 5.43
N GLY A 179 -2.40 9.01 5.91
CA GLY A 179 -3.58 8.49 6.59
C GLY A 179 -3.36 8.27 8.08
N LEU A 180 -4.24 7.50 8.69
CA LEU A 180 -4.35 7.33 10.14
C LEU A 180 -4.44 5.85 10.52
N PRO A 181 -4.01 5.47 11.74
CA PRO A 181 -4.18 4.12 12.26
C PRO A 181 -5.65 3.71 12.36
N TYR A 182 -5.92 2.44 12.10
CA TYR A 182 -7.24 1.87 12.35
C TYR A 182 -7.65 2.07 13.82
N ARG A 183 -8.86 2.59 14.04
CA ARG A 183 -9.40 2.94 15.35
C ARG A 183 -8.58 3.97 16.13
N CYS A 184 -7.97 4.91 15.43
CA CYS A 184 -7.56 6.14 16.08
C CYS A 184 -8.80 6.89 16.58
N SER A 185 -9.83 7.00 15.74
CA SER A 185 -11.18 7.49 16.09
C SER A 185 -12.23 6.44 15.69
N PRO A 186 -13.24 6.16 16.53
CA PRO A 186 -13.28 6.38 17.95
C PRO A 186 -12.23 5.52 18.70
N PRO A 187 -11.88 5.76 19.97
CA PRO A 187 -12.53 6.66 20.94
C PRO A 187 -11.98 8.11 20.94
N ALA A 188 -10.80 8.38 20.34
CA ALA A 188 -10.32 9.75 20.23
C ALA A 188 -11.15 10.54 19.23
N SER A 189 -11.14 11.87 19.32
CA SER A 189 -11.77 12.71 18.30
C SER A 189 -10.98 12.67 16.99
N THR A 190 -11.65 12.90 15.87
CA THR A 190 -10.99 13.01 14.55
C THR A 190 -9.91 14.08 14.55
N SER A 191 -10.17 15.23 15.17
CA SER A 191 -9.22 16.33 15.29
C SER A 191 -7.98 15.94 16.11
N THR A 192 -8.15 15.20 17.21
CA THR A 192 -7.01 14.67 17.98
C THR A 192 -6.17 13.74 17.12
N CYS A 193 -6.79 12.78 16.41
CA CYS A 193 -6.08 11.87 15.51
C CYS A 193 -5.31 12.62 14.40
N GLN A 194 -5.94 13.62 13.79
CA GLN A 194 -5.36 14.35 12.66
C GLN A 194 -4.24 15.29 13.11
N TYR A 195 -4.49 16.14 14.10
CA TYR A 195 -3.62 17.29 14.39
C TYR A 195 -2.65 17.08 15.55
N SER A 196 -2.87 16.07 16.39
CA SER A 196 -1.99 15.79 17.52
C SER A 196 -1.36 14.40 17.45
N GLY A 197 -2.02 13.48 16.79
CA GLY A 197 -1.76 12.05 16.90
C GLY A 197 -2.29 11.48 18.22
N VAL A 198 -2.43 10.17 18.29
CA VAL A 198 -2.80 9.41 19.49
C VAL A 198 -1.70 8.41 19.76
N ASN A 199 -0.96 8.63 20.83
CA ASN A 199 0.13 7.74 21.22
C ASN A 199 -0.43 6.52 21.96
N ARG A 200 -0.17 5.33 21.43
CA ARG A 200 -0.45 4.03 22.06
C ARG A 200 0.77 3.12 21.91
N THR A 201 0.86 2.13 22.78
CA THR A 201 1.85 1.08 22.59
C THR A 201 1.55 0.27 21.34
N PRO A 202 2.54 -0.32 20.68
CA PRO A 202 2.34 -1.20 19.53
C PRO A 202 1.37 -2.35 19.80
N GLN A 203 1.40 -2.87 21.03
CA GLN A 203 0.49 -3.94 21.46
C GLN A 203 -0.97 -3.46 21.51
N GLU A 204 -1.23 -2.27 22.05
CA GLU A 204 -2.57 -1.68 22.06
C GLU A 204 -3.08 -1.44 20.65
N TRP A 205 -2.23 -0.85 19.77
CA TRP A 205 -2.57 -0.66 18.36
C TRP A 205 -2.88 -1.98 17.64
N GLY A 206 -2.03 -2.98 17.80
CA GLY A 206 -2.23 -4.29 17.17
C GLY A 206 -3.47 -5.01 17.70
N ASN A 207 -3.83 -4.84 18.99
CA ASN A 207 -5.03 -5.42 19.57
C ASN A 207 -6.30 -4.86 18.92
N LEU A 208 -6.34 -3.57 18.58
CA LEU A 208 -7.47 -2.97 17.86
C LEU A 208 -7.69 -3.64 16.50
N VAL A 209 -6.62 -3.90 15.74
CA VAL A 209 -6.70 -4.59 14.45
C VAL A 209 -7.13 -6.04 14.61
N ARG A 210 -6.59 -6.76 15.61
CA ARG A 210 -7.01 -8.16 15.88
C ARG A 210 -8.48 -8.26 16.27
N ALA A 211 -8.97 -7.26 17.01
CA ALA A 211 -10.38 -7.19 17.43
C ALA A 211 -11.35 -6.89 16.27
N ALA A 212 -10.87 -6.36 15.13
CA ALA A 212 -11.70 -6.11 13.95
C ALA A 212 -12.25 -7.41 13.32
N TYR A 213 -11.50 -8.51 13.46
CA TYR A 213 -11.92 -9.85 13.02
C TYR A 213 -11.33 -10.91 13.97
N PRO A 214 -12.00 -11.18 15.11
CA PRO A 214 -11.45 -12.03 16.18
C PRO A 214 -11.18 -13.48 15.75
N GLY A 215 -11.92 -14.02 14.79
CA GLY A 215 -11.75 -15.41 14.32
C GLY A 215 -10.72 -15.59 13.21
N HIS A 216 -9.99 -14.52 12.80
CA HIS A 216 -9.04 -14.62 11.69
C HIS A 216 -7.74 -15.30 12.12
N THR A 217 -7.47 -16.47 11.54
CA THR A 217 -6.25 -17.27 11.76
C THR A 217 -5.28 -17.24 10.57
N GLY A 218 -5.69 -16.65 9.45
CA GLY A 218 -4.87 -16.53 8.24
C GLY A 218 -3.78 -15.46 8.33
N PRO A 219 -2.98 -15.30 7.27
CA PRO A 219 -1.97 -14.26 7.20
C PRO A 219 -2.61 -12.87 7.26
N ARG A 220 -1.94 -11.95 7.95
CA ARG A 220 -2.33 -10.54 7.96
C ARG A 220 -1.70 -9.82 6.77
N PRO A 221 -2.34 -8.76 6.22
CA PRO A 221 -1.82 -8.02 5.07
C PRO A 221 -0.45 -7.39 5.34
N ARG A 222 0.36 -7.23 4.29
CA ARG A 222 1.55 -6.35 4.31
C ARG A 222 1.11 -4.90 4.14
N VAL A 223 1.84 -3.94 4.73
CA VAL A 223 1.41 -2.54 4.72
C VAL A 223 2.55 -1.60 4.34
N ALA A 224 2.29 -0.71 3.38
CA ALA A 224 3.11 0.46 3.10
C ALA A 224 2.46 1.70 3.74
N VAL A 225 3.30 2.59 4.27
CA VAL A 225 2.87 3.87 4.86
C VAL A 225 3.66 4.99 4.18
N TRP A 226 2.96 5.96 3.61
CA TRP A 226 3.55 7.15 3.00
C TRP A 226 3.18 8.40 3.79
N HIS A 227 4.17 9.21 4.15
CA HIS A 227 3.90 10.45 4.88
C HIS A 227 4.90 11.56 4.57
N GLY A 228 4.39 12.76 4.36
CA GLY A 228 5.20 13.97 4.26
C GLY A 228 5.65 14.45 5.64
N THR A 229 6.93 14.83 5.79
CA THR A 229 7.44 15.26 7.10
C THR A 229 6.93 16.65 7.52
N SER A 230 6.34 17.40 6.58
CA SER A 230 5.73 18.73 6.82
C SER A 230 4.20 18.71 6.71
N ASP A 231 3.57 17.53 6.81
CA ASP A 231 2.12 17.40 6.79
C ASP A 231 1.51 18.02 8.07
N SER A 232 0.74 19.09 7.90
CA SER A 232 0.03 19.78 8.97
C SER A 232 -1.47 19.44 9.05
N THR A 233 -1.98 18.64 8.11
CA THR A 233 -3.39 18.21 8.06
C THR A 233 -3.57 16.87 8.76
N VAL A 234 -2.68 15.92 8.49
CA VAL A 234 -2.55 14.67 9.25
C VAL A 234 -1.09 14.60 9.70
N VAL A 235 -0.86 14.89 10.98
CA VAL A 235 0.51 15.04 11.48
C VAL A 235 1.37 13.79 11.28
N PRO A 236 2.68 13.93 11.02
CA PRO A 236 3.59 12.83 10.72
C PRO A 236 3.70 11.77 11.84
N ALA A 237 3.27 12.11 13.07
CA ALA A 237 3.16 11.14 14.15
C ALA A 237 2.31 9.92 13.77
N ASN A 238 1.27 10.12 12.94
CA ASN A 238 0.42 9.03 12.49
C ASN A 238 1.16 7.96 11.67
N ALA A 239 2.22 8.33 10.95
CA ALA A 239 3.05 7.34 10.25
C ALA A 239 3.82 6.43 11.24
N THR A 240 4.21 6.96 12.39
CA THR A 240 4.85 6.17 13.46
C THR A 240 3.83 5.23 14.10
N GLU A 241 2.64 5.73 14.39
CA GLU A 241 1.57 4.91 14.99
C GLU A 241 1.09 3.81 14.01
N LEU A 242 1.02 4.10 12.71
CA LEU A 242 0.74 3.09 11.68
C LEU A 242 1.85 2.02 11.63
N ARG A 243 3.12 2.43 11.67
CA ARG A 243 4.25 1.49 11.77
C ARG A 243 4.06 0.59 13.01
N ASP A 244 3.79 1.16 14.16
CA ASP A 244 3.63 0.45 15.43
C ASP A 244 2.44 -0.52 15.39
N GLN A 245 1.34 -0.07 14.83
CA GLN A 245 0.16 -0.90 14.63
C GLN A 245 0.48 -2.13 13.77
N TRP A 246 1.07 -1.92 12.59
CA TRP A 246 1.22 -3.00 11.62
C TRP A 246 2.44 -3.88 11.88
N THR A 247 3.52 -3.38 12.47
CA THR A 247 4.63 -4.23 12.93
C THR A 247 4.17 -5.18 14.03
N ASN A 248 3.35 -4.70 14.97
CA ASN A 248 2.78 -5.55 16.02
C ASN A 248 1.79 -6.59 15.46
N VAL A 249 0.95 -6.20 14.49
CA VAL A 249 0.02 -7.11 13.82
C VAL A 249 0.75 -8.21 13.06
N ARG A 250 1.86 -7.85 12.40
CA ARG A 250 2.71 -8.79 11.65
C ARG A 250 3.65 -9.60 12.53
N GLY A 251 3.77 -9.26 13.81
CA GLY A 251 4.67 -9.93 14.76
C GLY A 251 6.16 -9.69 14.47
N VAL A 252 6.49 -8.53 13.87
CA VAL A 252 7.87 -8.16 13.52
C VAL A 252 8.39 -7.04 14.42
N SER A 253 9.73 -6.93 14.52
CA SER A 253 10.41 -5.89 15.30
C SER A 253 10.04 -4.49 14.78
N GLN A 254 10.04 -3.52 15.71
CA GLN A 254 9.91 -2.10 15.39
C GLN A 254 11.24 -1.43 15.03
N THR A 255 12.30 -2.20 15.03
CA THR A 255 13.59 -1.80 14.46
C THR A 255 13.58 -2.21 12.99
N PRO A 256 13.83 -1.29 12.06
CA PRO A 256 13.84 -1.63 10.64
C PRO A 256 14.96 -2.63 10.35
N THR A 257 14.65 -3.62 9.53
CA THR A 257 15.63 -4.59 9.02
C THR A 257 16.48 -4.02 7.90
N ARG A 258 15.98 -2.99 7.23
CA ARG A 258 16.66 -2.27 6.16
C ARG A 258 16.17 -0.83 6.08
N THR A 259 17.08 0.09 5.75
CA THR A 259 16.77 1.48 5.40
C THR A 259 17.37 1.81 4.04
N ALA A 260 16.76 2.76 3.33
CA ALA A 260 17.27 3.26 2.07
C ALA A 260 16.90 4.74 1.90
N SER A 261 17.67 5.45 1.09
CA SER A 261 17.31 6.77 0.58
C SER A 261 16.85 6.63 -0.86
N LEU A 262 15.67 7.16 -1.15
CA LEU A 262 15.03 7.16 -2.46
C LEU A 262 15.01 8.60 -3.03
N PRO A 263 14.66 8.79 -4.31
CA PRO A 263 14.49 10.12 -4.90
C PRO A 263 13.62 11.07 -4.06
N ALA A 264 13.71 12.36 -4.34
CA ALA A 264 12.99 13.43 -3.64
C ALA A 264 13.19 13.42 -2.12
N ASN A 265 14.42 13.12 -1.66
CA ASN A 265 14.76 13.03 -0.23
C ASN A 265 13.79 12.14 0.58
N THR A 266 13.38 11.03 0.00
CA THR A 266 12.48 10.07 0.65
C THR A 266 13.28 9.03 1.41
N ALA A 267 13.07 8.95 2.72
CA ALA A 267 13.60 7.88 3.55
C ALA A 267 12.65 6.68 3.53
N LEU A 268 13.19 5.50 3.27
CA LEU A 268 12.48 4.21 3.35
C LEU A 268 12.99 3.42 4.55
N GLU A 269 12.07 2.95 5.37
CA GLU A 269 12.29 1.98 6.45
C GLU A 269 11.50 0.71 6.13
N VAL A 270 12.15 -0.46 6.20
CA VAL A 270 11.54 -1.77 5.94
C VAL A 270 11.61 -2.60 7.19
N TYR A 271 10.52 -3.24 7.57
CA TYR A 271 10.38 -4.01 8.80
C TYR A 271 10.02 -5.46 8.47
N GLY A 272 10.57 -6.41 9.25
CA GLY A 272 10.42 -7.83 9.00
C GLY A 272 11.05 -8.26 7.68
N ASN A 273 10.45 -9.23 7.01
CA ASN A 273 10.82 -9.64 5.65
C ASN A 273 9.91 -8.94 4.63
N ASP A 274 10.01 -7.60 4.58
CA ASP A 274 9.17 -6.75 3.75
C ASP A 274 7.68 -6.77 4.18
N ASP A 275 7.44 -6.90 5.47
CA ASP A 275 6.10 -6.95 6.06
C ASP A 275 5.46 -5.56 6.16
N VAL A 276 6.26 -4.57 6.57
CA VAL A 276 5.84 -3.18 6.67
C VAL A 276 6.91 -2.27 6.05
N ARG A 277 6.48 -1.29 5.26
CA ARG A 277 7.33 -0.22 4.74
C ARG A 277 6.83 1.13 5.22
N VAL A 278 7.75 2.01 5.59
CA VAL A 278 7.44 3.41 5.90
C VAL A 278 8.28 4.30 5.00
N TYR A 279 7.61 5.13 4.24
CA TYR A 279 8.20 6.14 3.37
C TYR A 279 7.95 7.53 3.99
N ARG A 280 9.02 8.24 4.30
CA ARG A 280 8.97 9.61 4.82
C ARG A 280 9.55 10.56 3.77
N VAL A 281 8.66 11.35 3.13
CA VAL A 281 9.06 12.31 2.10
C VAL A 281 9.39 13.63 2.77
N SER A 282 10.67 14.01 2.75
CA SER A 282 11.16 15.19 3.46
C SER A 282 10.57 16.48 2.88
N GLY A 283 10.06 17.35 3.73
CA GLY A 283 9.46 18.62 3.35
C GLY A 283 8.09 18.54 2.68
N MET A 284 7.62 17.34 2.32
CA MET A 284 6.30 17.18 1.69
C MET A 284 5.18 17.49 2.69
N GLY A 285 4.16 18.21 2.24
CA GLY A 285 2.92 18.47 2.96
C GLY A 285 1.92 17.32 2.87
N HIS A 286 0.61 17.66 2.99
CA HIS A 286 -0.48 16.70 2.93
C HIS A 286 -0.85 16.34 1.48
N GLY A 287 -0.66 15.10 1.07
CA GLY A 287 -1.00 14.66 -0.29
C GLY A 287 -0.43 13.29 -0.67
N THR A 288 -0.81 12.85 -1.86
CA THR A 288 -0.23 11.68 -2.52
C THR A 288 1.05 12.07 -3.23
N PRO A 289 2.18 11.40 -2.97
CA PRO A 289 3.40 11.60 -3.74
C PRO A 289 3.21 11.12 -5.19
N VAL A 290 3.45 12.01 -6.14
CA VAL A 290 3.50 11.74 -7.59
C VAL A 290 4.83 12.25 -8.14
N ASP A 291 5.22 11.79 -9.32
CA ASP A 291 6.42 12.23 -10.05
C ASP A 291 6.08 12.28 -11.56
N PRO A 292 5.51 13.39 -12.03
CA PRO A 292 5.11 13.52 -13.42
C PRO A 292 6.29 13.40 -14.39
N GLY A 293 6.14 12.57 -15.41
CA GLY A 293 7.18 12.43 -16.44
C GLY A 293 7.05 11.12 -17.23
N PRO A 294 7.90 10.97 -18.28
CA PRO A 294 7.86 9.82 -19.18
C PRO A 294 8.66 8.62 -18.66
N GLY A 295 9.42 8.75 -17.58
CA GLY A 295 10.27 7.68 -17.04
C GLY A 295 9.46 6.47 -16.56
N ALA A 296 10.10 5.29 -16.51
CA ALA A 296 9.44 4.04 -16.15
C ALA A 296 8.82 4.09 -14.74
N GLU A 297 9.49 4.73 -13.81
CA GLU A 297 9.08 4.84 -12.41
C GLU A 297 8.25 6.11 -12.12
N GLN A 298 8.23 7.07 -13.06
CA GLN A 298 7.48 8.31 -12.92
C GLN A 298 6.00 8.12 -13.17
N CYS A 299 5.16 8.88 -12.49
CA CYS A 299 3.72 8.75 -12.63
C CYS A 299 2.92 9.95 -12.11
N GLY A 300 1.67 10.01 -12.54
CA GLY A 300 0.66 10.93 -12.04
C GLY A 300 0.76 12.33 -12.62
N THR A 301 -0.07 13.21 -12.08
CA THR A 301 -0.14 14.63 -12.45
C THR A 301 -0.17 15.45 -11.18
N ALA A 302 0.75 16.39 -11.03
CA ALA A 302 0.80 17.27 -9.87
C ALA A 302 -0.41 18.20 -9.80
N GLY A 303 -0.89 18.46 -8.60
CA GLY A 303 -2.06 19.29 -8.35
C GLY A 303 -2.41 19.36 -6.86
N ALA A 304 -3.62 19.81 -6.56
CA ALA A 304 -4.09 19.84 -5.17
C ALA A 304 -4.07 18.45 -4.55
N TYR A 305 -3.30 18.28 -3.48
CA TYR A 305 -3.08 16.99 -2.77
C TYR A 305 -2.42 15.88 -3.60
N LEU A 306 -1.78 16.23 -4.71
CA LEU A 306 -0.96 15.36 -5.54
C LEU A 306 0.38 16.07 -5.73
N LEU A 307 1.38 15.69 -4.94
CA LEU A 307 2.58 16.50 -4.73
C LEU A 307 3.74 15.90 -5.51
N ASP A 308 4.34 16.77 -6.36
CA ASP A 308 5.47 16.42 -7.21
C ASP A 308 6.71 16.14 -6.36
N THR A 309 6.98 14.85 -6.16
CA THR A 309 8.10 14.35 -5.35
C THR A 309 8.59 12.99 -5.88
N ILE A 310 7.93 11.90 -5.53
CA ILE A 310 8.25 10.52 -5.91
C ILE A 310 6.96 9.78 -6.26
N CYS A 311 6.97 8.92 -7.25
CA CYS A 311 5.77 8.17 -7.63
C CYS A 311 5.43 7.06 -6.61
N SER A 312 4.54 7.34 -5.66
CA SER A 312 4.08 6.35 -4.68
C SER A 312 3.40 5.14 -5.33
N ALA A 313 2.63 5.35 -6.40
CA ALA A 313 1.93 4.27 -7.10
C ALA A 313 2.88 3.22 -7.70
N TYR A 314 4.06 3.65 -8.22
CA TYR A 314 5.10 2.74 -8.67
C TYR A 314 5.62 1.85 -7.53
N HIS A 315 6.06 2.47 -6.44
CA HIS A 315 6.64 1.77 -5.30
C HIS A 315 5.63 0.85 -4.60
N ASP A 316 4.37 1.26 -4.52
CA ASP A 316 3.28 0.45 -3.97
C ASP A 316 2.96 -0.73 -4.88
N ALA A 317 2.87 -0.53 -6.19
CA ALA A 317 2.59 -1.60 -7.13
C ALA A 317 3.73 -2.65 -7.16
N VAL A 318 4.98 -2.21 -7.04
CA VAL A 318 6.14 -3.10 -6.85
C VAL A 318 6.06 -3.82 -5.50
N PHE A 319 5.72 -3.14 -4.43
CA PHE A 319 5.52 -3.74 -3.10
C PHE A 319 4.38 -4.78 -3.11
N PHE A 320 3.34 -4.54 -3.87
CA PHE A 320 2.24 -5.50 -4.06
C PHE A 320 2.61 -6.69 -4.96
N GLY A 321 3.74 -6.63 -5.67
CA GLY A 321 4.17 -7.66 -6.62
C GLY A 321 3.39 -7.62 -7.93
N LEU A 322 2.94 -6.43 -8.36
CA LEU A 322 2.15 -6.26 -9.59
C LEU A 322 3.00 -6.16 -10.85
N ASN A 323 4.30 -5.90 -10.72
CA ASN A 323 5.25 -5.71 -11.83
C ASN A 323 5.66 -7.01 -12.55
N GLY A 324 4.93 -8.11 -12.37
CA GLY A 324 5.23 -9.40 -12.98
C GLY A 324 6.32 -10.21 -12.24
N GLY A 325 6.84 -9.69 -11.13
CA GLY A 325 7.80 -10.41 -10.28
C GLY A 325 7.10 -11.53 -9.50
N THR A 326 7.52 -12.76 -9.74
CA THR A 326 7.16 -13.90 -8.89
C THR A 326 8.10 -13.94 -7.70
N GLY A 327 7.90 -13.10 -6.69
CA GLY A 327 8.72 -13.19 -5.49
C GLY A 327 8.94 -11.86 -4.78
N PRO A 328 9.51 -11.88 -3.57
CA PRO A 328 9.85 -10.66 -2.84
C PRO A 328 10.84 -9.84 -3.67
N ASN A 329 10.44 -8.65 -3.97
CA ASN A 329 11.09 -7.50 -4.57
C ASN A 329 12.57 -7.63 -5.01
N PRO A 330 12.95 -7.20 -6.22
CA PRO A 330 14.36 -7.12 -6.61
C PRO A 330 15.11 -6.25 -5.58
N THR A 331 16.15 -6.82 -5.02
CA THR A 331 17.11 -6.13 -4.15
C THR A 331 17.61 -4.88 -4.90
N PRO A 332 17.51 -3.66 -4.34
CA PRO A 332 18.20 -2.53 -4.93
C PRO A 332 19.68 -2.89 -5.03
N THR A 333 20.27 -2.71 -6.20
CA THR A 333 21.69 -2.90 -6.41
C THR A 333 22.42 -1.91 -5.52
N VAL A 334 22.88 -2.35 -4.36
CA VAL A 334 23.82 -1.59 -3.55
C VAL A 334 25.12 -1.56 -4.31
N SER A 335 25.58 -0.36 -4.66
CA SER A 335 26.96 -0.16 -5.15
C SER A 335 27.91 -0.77 -4.13
N PRO A 336 28.90 -1.57 -4.55
CA PRO A 336 29.75 -2.29 -3.61
C PRO A 336 30.59 -1.30 -2.80
N THR A 337 30.24 -1.14 -1.54
CA THR A 337 31.18 -0.60 -0.56
C THR A 337 32.19 -1.69 -0.30
N VAL A 338 33.45 -1.44 -0.63
CA VAL A 338 34.60 -2.36 -0.47
C VAL A 338 34.61 -2.95 0.94
N SER A 339 34.46 -4.26 1.00
CA SER A 339 34.65 -5.05 2.21
C SER A 339 36.14 -5.14 2.55
N PRO A 340 36.58 -4.93 3.78
CA PRO A 340 37.94 -5.29 4.16
C PRO A 340 38.08 -6.81 4.28
N THR A 341 39.16 -7.29 3.67
CA THR A 341 39.58 -8.68 3.54
C THR A 341 39.68 -9.36 4.91
N ALA A 342 39.08 -10.54 5.01
CA ALA A 342 39.21 -11.42 6.15
C ALA A 342 40.62 -12.00 6.22
N SER A 343 41.22 -12.01 7.40
CA SER A 343 42.45 -12.77 7.76
C SER A 343 42.13 -13.72 8.95
N PRO A 344 42.90 -14.78 9.17
CA PRO A 344 42.34 -16.10 9.46
C PRO A 344 42.12 -16.41 10.95
N THR A 345 41.27 -17.41 11.11
CA THR A 345 40.91 -18.23 12.28
C THR A 345 41.95 -18.33 13.41
N ALA A 346 41.53 -17.96 14.63
CA ALA A 346 42.13 -18.44 15.86
C ALA A 346 41.02 -18.96 16.82
N SER A 347 41.37 -20.07 17.45
CA SER A 347 40.62 -20.95 18.35
C SER A 347 40.11 -20.27 19.65
N PRO A 348 39.10 -20.81 20.35
CA PRO A 348 38.33 -20.11 21.35
C PRO A 348 39.11 -19.91 22.64
N THR A 349 39.26 -18.66 23.04
CA THR A 349 39.64 -18.27 24.38
C THR A 349 38.45 -17.63 25.09
N THR A 350 38.20 -18.03 26.32
CA THR A 350 37.11 -17.57 27.19
C THR A 350 37.01 -16.04 27.18
N SER A 351 35.82 -15.54 26.76
CA SER A 351 35.52 -14.11 26.69
C SER A 351 35.32 -13.54 28.10
N PRO A 352 35.98 -12.43 28.43
CA PRO A 352 35.62 -11.66 29.63
C PRO A 352 34.24 -11.02 29.44
N THR A 353 33.46 -11.00 30.51
CA THR A 353 32.17 -10.28 30.57
C THR A 353 32.37 -8.83 30.10
N PRO A 354 31.58 -8.32 29.10
CA PRO A 354 31.72 -6.94 28.66
C PRO A 354 31.52 -5.97 29.83
N ALA A 355 32.40 -4.97 29.93
CA ALA A 355 32.19 -3.87 30.87
C ALA A 355 30.83 -3.19 30.62
N PRO A 356 30.14 -2.77 31.69
CA PRO A 356 28.80 -2.17 31.54
C PRO A 356 28.88 -0.91 30.68
N THR A 357 28.05 -0.86 29.61
CA THR A 357 28.03 0.28 28.71
C THR A 357 27.27 1.45 29.34
N CYS A 358 27.98 2.58 29.51
CA CYS A 358 27.40 3.84 29.99
C CYS A 358 27.20 4.80 28.83
N VAL A 359 26.03 5.41 28.78
CA VAL A 359 25.66 6.39 27.72
C VAL A 359 25.09 7.66 28.36
N THR A 360 25.71 8.80 28.08
CA THR A 360 25.16 10.13 28.44
C THR A 360 24.55 10.76 27.20
N ALA A 361 23.26 11.12 27.26
CA ALA A 361 22.56 11.74 26.17
C ALA A 361 21.34 12.55 26.68
N SER A 362 20.71 13.31 25.82
CA SER A 362 19.42 13.93 26.18
C SER A 362 18.35 12.87 26.44
N ASN A 363 17.37 13.19 27.27
CA ASN A 363 16.27 12.28 27.55
C ASN A 363 15.50 11.91 26.28
N TYR A 364 15.38 12.84 25.35
CA TYR A 364 14.84 12.58 24.00
C TYR A 364 15.71 11.53 23.25
N ALA A 365 17.03 11.71 23.23
CA ALA A 365 17.94 10.78 22.55
C ALA A 365 17.99 9.40 23.21
N HIS A 366 17.81 9.29 24.52
CA HIS A 366 17.68 8.00 25.20
C HIS A 366 16.42 7.25 24.77
N VAL A 367 15.30 7.95 24.67
CA VAL A 367 14.02 7.37 24.20
C VAL A 367 14.12 6.94 22.73
N THR A 368 14.65 7.81 21.88
CA THR A 368 14.85 7.51 20.45
C THR A 368 15.78 6.31 20.21
N ALA A 369 16.77 6.12 21.08
CA ALA A 369 17.70 5.00 21.01
C ALA A 369 17.24 3.74 21.77
N GLY A 370 15.98 3.69 22.23
CA GLY A 370 15.40 2.53 22.91
C GLY A 370 16.00 2.22 24.31
N ARG A 371 16.74 3.17 24.93
CA ARG A 371 17.27 3.04 26.28
C ARG A 371 16.30 3.51 27.35
N ALA A 372 15.27 4.24 26.96
CA ALA A 372 14.24 4.80 27.81
C ALA A 372 12.90 4.83 27.06
N TYR A 373 11.80 5.03 27.78
CA TYR A 373 10.50 5.36 27.23
C TYR A 373 10.00 6.67 27.82
N HIS A 374 9.00 7.30 27.24
CA HIS A 374 8.38 8.51 27.78
C HIS A 374 6.92 8.28 28.14
N SER A 375 6.47 8.93 29.21
CA SER A 375 5.08 8.93 29.67
C SER A 375 4.78 10.20 30.43
N GLY A 376 3.62 10.83 30.18
CA GLY A 376 3.16 12.05 30.88
C GLY A 376 4.16 13.22 30.82
N GLY A 377 4.92 13.35 29.70
CA GLY A 377 5.92 14.41 29.51
C GLY A 377 7.29 14.13 30.16
N TYR A 378 7.50 12.95 30.76
CA TYR A 378 8.74 12.54 31.39
C TYR A 378 9.34 11.30 30.71
N ALA A 379 10.67 11.18 30.77
CA ALA A 379 11.40 9.99 30.32
C ALA A 379 11.68 9.04 31.49
N TYR A 380 11.68 7.74 31.23
CA TYR A 380 11.93 6.64 32.17
C TYR A 380 12.89 5.64 31.56
N ALA A 381 13.88 5.19 32.32
CA ALA A 381 14.85 4.20 31.85
C ALA A 381 14.20 2.82 31.64
N ASN A 382 14.43 2.20 30.48
CA ASN A 382 13.87 0.89 30.14
C ASN A 382 14.31 -0.19 31.12
N GLY A 383 13.38 -1.06 31.53
CA GLY A 383 13.61 -2.15 32.47
C GLY A 383 13.55 -1.71 33.93
N SER A 384 14.26 -0.65 34.34
CA SER A 384 14.25 -0.17 35.73
C SER A 384 13.08 0.76 36.05
N ASN A 385 12.46 1.38 35.04
CA ASN A 385 11.40 2.39 35.17
C ASN A 385 11.78 3.63 35.99
N GLN A 386 13.07 3.88 36.17
CA GLN A 386 13.56 5.06 36.89
C GLN A 386 13.24 6.34 36.11
N ARG A 387 12.68 7.33 36.79
CA ARG A 387 12.30 8.61 36.19
C ARG A 387 13.53 9.46 35.91
N MET A 388 13.79 9.80 34.65
CA MET A 388 14.94 10.53 34.17
C MET A 388 14.77 12.05 34.15
N GLY A 389 13.56 12.55 34.27
CA GLY A 389 13.20 13.97 34.13
C GLY A 389 12.35 14.23 32.89
N LEU A 390 12.24 15.51 32.49
CA LEU A 390 11.39 15.91 31.35
C LEU A 390 11.90 15.27 30.04
N TYR A 391 10.96 14.83 29.22
CA TYR A 391 11.22 14.30 27.89
C TYR A 391 11.42 15.44 26.89
N ASN A 392 12.67 15.86 26.71
CA ASN A 392 13.07 16.87 25.74
C ASN A 392 14.56 16.74 25.38
N THR A 393 15.05 17.60 24.50
CA THR A 393 16.45 17.63 24.05
C THR A 393 17.40 18.34 25.00
N PHE A 394 16.91 19.05 26.02
CA PHE A 394 17.70 19.87 26.95
C PHE A 394 18.06 19.11 28.24
N TYR A 395 17.19 18.23 28.74
CA TYR A 395 17.47 17.39 29.90
C TYR A 395 18.31 16.21 29.48
N THR A 396 19.50 16.06 30.11
CA THR A 396 20.41 14.96 29.86
C THR A 396 20.44 14.02 31.04
N SER A 397 20.63 12.73 30.77
CA SER A 397 20.83 11.68 31.77
C SER A 397 21.97 10.77 31.34
N THR A 398 22.63 10.12 32.34
CA THR A 398 23.57 9.04 32.06
C THR A 398 22.89 7.73 32.42
N LEU A 399 22.83 6.79 31.48
CA LEU A 399 22.25 5.46 31.67
C LEU A 399 23.35 4.40 31.57
N LYS A 400 23.30 3.44 32.48
CA LYS A 400 24.15 2.23 32.51
C LYS A 400 23.29 1.03 32.08
N GLN A 401 23.77 0.24 31.13
CA GLN A 401 23.14 -1.01 30.76
C GLN A 401 23.52 -2.10 31.78
N THR A 402 22.52 -2.74 32.37
CA THR A 402 22.71 -3.80 33.40
C THR A 402 22.14 -5.15 32.94
N GLY A 403 21.52 -5.19 31.73
CA GLY A 403 21.01 -6.40 31.12
C GLY A 403 20.44 -6.15 29.74
N PRO A 404 20.01 -7.18 29.01
CA PRO A 404 19.30 -6.99 27.75
C PRO A 404 18.07 -6.08 27.94
N ASN A 405 18.08 -4.93 27.27
CA ASN A 405 17.04 -3.89 27.37
C ASN A 405 16.73 -3.42 28.81
N HIS A 406 17.71 -3.51 29.73
CA HIS A 406 17.58 -3.05 31.10
C HIS A 406 18.64 -1.98 31.43
N TRP A 407 18.18 -0.76 31.73
CA TRP A 407 18.96 0.44 31.94
C TRP A 407 18.63 1.05 33.28
N VAL A 408 19.64 1.58 33.95
CA VAL A 408 19.53 2.30 35.23
C VAL A 408 20.17 3.67 35.10
N ILE A 409 19.69 4.65 35.89
CA ILE A 409 20.30 5.98 35.95
C ILE A 409 21.61 5.92 36.72
N GLY A 410 22.64 6.52 36.14
CA GLY A 410 23.97 6.60 36.71
C GLY A 410 24.96 5.57 36.11
N CYS A 411 26.20 5.78 36.31
CA CYS A 411 27.35 4.95 36.02
C CYS A 411 28.20 4.83 37.28
#